data_32120216207e1d0cd87bed9c069e5111
#
_entry.id   32120216207e1d0cd87bed9c069e5111
#
_cell.length_a   1.000
_cell.length_b   1.000
_cell.length_c   1.000
_cell.angle_alpha   90.00
_cell.angle_beta   90.00
_cell.angle_gamma   90.00
#
_symmetry.space_group_name_H-M   'P 1'
#
loop_
_entity.id
_entity.type
_entity.pdbx_description
1 polymer ?
#
loop_
_entity_poly.entity_id
_entity_poly.type
_entity_poly.pdbx_seq_one_letter_code
_entity_poly.pdbx_strand_id
1 'polypeptide(L)'
;MKILAITQARYGSTRLPAKILKEVNGKTLLEIHLCRILQSKLISKLKIATTDEEGAKFIVAVADKVGVEYFKGAVEDVLSRFYGTAEMEHPDYVVRLTSDCPLIDPNVIDETIQFCIDNNCDYARTDAKSFPDGLDTEVFKYSALVKAYEEAKLTSEREHVTPYIWKNGTADGGNKFITAKLKNNLGFFSASEYRITIDEAEDFEVIKALIETLGTDRNWKEYIDYLLVHDEIKSLNKKFTYNEGYEKSCLLYTSPSPRDI
;
A
#
# COMPACT_ATOMS: atom_id res chain seq x y z
N MET A 1 9.60 -16.89 -13.15
CA MET A 1 8.92 -16.51 -11.90
C MET A 1 7.94 -15.38 -12.25
N LYS A 2 6.67 -15.54 -11.92
CA LYS A 2 5.61 -14.58 -12.22
C LYS A 2 5.30 -13.75 -10.97
N ILE A 3 5.54 -12.44 -11.01
CA ILE A 3 5.32 -11.53 -9.90
C ILE A 3 4.16 -10.59 -10.27
N LEU A 4 3.05 -10.70 -9.54
CA LEU A 4 1.86 -9.90 -9.73
C LEU A 4 1.81 -8.78 -8.71
N ALA A 5 1.90 -7.52 -9.15
CA ALA A 5 1.57 -6.40 -8.30
C ALA A 5 0.05 -6.17 -8.31
N ILE A 6 -0.51 -5.98 -7.13
CA ILE A 6 -1.92 -5.62 -6.94
C ILE A 6 -1.96 -4.35 -6.11
N THR A 7 -2.52 -3.29 -6.67
CA THR A 7 -2.84 -2.09 -5.91
C THR A 7 -4.33 -2.04 -5.60
N GLN A 8 -4.66 -1.87 -4.32
CA GLN A 8 -6.05 -1.66 -3.92
C GLN A 8 -6.44 -0.21 -4.14
N ALA A 9 -7.60 0.02 -4.75
CA ALA A 9 -8.13 1.35 -4.98
C ALA A 9 -9.65 1.36 -4.80
N ARG A 10 -10.18 2.31 -4.01
CA ARG A 10 -11.62 2.53 -3.88
C ARG A 10 -11.95 4.02 -3.97
N TYR A 11 -13.14 4.31 -4.48
CA TYR A 11 -13.64 5.69 -4.59
C TYR A 11 -14.00 6.27 -3.23
N GLY A 12 -14.67 5.47 -2.39
CA GLY A 12 -15.13 5.88 -1.07
C GLY A 12 -13.97 6.04 -0.09
N SER A 13 -13.69 7.27 0.30
CA SER A 13 -12.79 7.60 1.42
C SER A 13 -13.55 8.56 2.33
N THR A 14 -13.60 8.25 3.62
CA THR A 14 -14.36 9.06 4.61
C THR A 14 -13.64 10.33 5.02
N ARG A 15 -12.32 10.28 5.16
CA ARG A 15 -11.48 11.41 5.61
C ARG A 15 -11.18 12.40 4.49
N LEU A 16 -10.86 11.91 3.31
CA LEU A 16 -10.62 12.73 2.11
C LEU A 16 -11.33 12.09 0.92
N PRO A 17 -12.57 12.51 0.58
CA PRO A 17 -13.34 11.90 -0.50
C PRO A 17 -12.59 11.92 -1.84
N ALA A 18 -12.66 10.80 -2.56
CA ALA A 18 -12.00 10.61 -3.86
C ALA A 18 -10.50 10.97 -3.88
N LYS A 19 -9.79 10.78 -2.75
CA LYS A 19 -8.39 11.23 -2.54
C LYS A 19 -7.45 10.84 -3.68
N ILE A 20 -7.55 9.61 -4.18
CA ILE A 20 -6.69 9.07 -5.24
C ILE A 20 -6.98 9.66 -6.64
N LEU A 21 -8.13 10.32 -6.80
CA LEU A 21 -8.54 10.99 -8.06
C LEU A 21 -8.25 12.50 -8.03
N LYS A 22 -7.72 13.04 -6.93
CA LYS A 22 -7.25 14.43 -6.92
C LYS A 22 -6.10 14.59 -7.92
N GLU A 23 -6.05 15.73 -8.56
CA GLU A 23 -5.08 16.00 -9.63
C GLU A 23 -3.97 16.94 -9.18
N VAL A 24 -2.76 16.65 -9.66
CA VAL A 24 -1.61 17.55 -9.62
C VAL A 24 -0.95 17.54 -10.99
N ASN A 25 -0.69 18.70 -11.55
CA ASN A 25 -0.12 18.88 -12.89
C ASN A 25 -0.88 18.10 -13.99
N GLY A 26 -2.24 18.04 -13.89
CA GLY A 26 -3.11 17.38 -14.89
C GLY A 26 -3.10 15.85 -14.87
N LYS A 27 -2.53 15.23 -13.82
CA LYS A 27 -2.56 13.79 -13.58
C LYS A 27 -3.22 13.50 -12.26
N THR A 28 -4.08 12.48 -12.20
CA THR A 28 -4.61 12.01 -10.92
C THR A 28 -3.51 11.32 -10.10
N LEU A 29 -3.64 11.34 -8.78
CA LEU A 29 -2.69 10.65 -7.89
C LEU A 29 -2.63 9.15 -8.17
N LEU A 30 -3.77 8.53 -8.52
CA LEU A 30 -3.81 7.13 -8.95
C LEU A 30 -3.02 6.92 -10.25
N GLU A 31 -3.15 7.81 -11.24
CA GLU A 31 -2.36 7.75 -12.47
C GLU A 31 -0.86 7.81 -12.18
N ILE A 32 -0.44 8.75 -11.32
CA ILE A 32 0.96 8.89 -10.89
C ILE A 32 1.43 7.59 -10.21
N HIS A 33 0.65 7.06 -9.27
CA HIS A 33 0.94 5.81 -8.57
C HIS A 33 1.15 4.63 -9.53
N LEU A 34 0.22 4.43 -10.45
CA LEU A 34 0.31 3.34 -11.43
C LEU A 34 1.54 3.48 -12.34
N CYS A 35 1.80 4.69 -12.85
CA CYS A 35 2.96 4.97 -13.70
C CYS A 35 4.28 4.71 -12.96
N ARG A 36 4.35 4.98 -11.65
CA ARG A 36 5.54 4.68 -10.85
C ARG A 36 5.73 3.19 -10.64
N ILE A 37 4.68 2.45 -10.31
CA ILE A 37 4.77 0.99 -10.15
C ILE A 37 5.23 0.32 -11.45
N LEU A 38 4.76 0.78 -12.59
CA LEU A 38 5.14 0.24 -13.90
C LEU A 38 6.62 0.45 -14.25
N GLN A 39 7.37 1.26 -13.49
CA GLN A 39 8.83 1.40 -13.62
C GLN A 39 9.61 0.29 -12.88
N SER A 40 8.95 -0.52 -12.05
CA SER A 40 9.57 -1.70 -11.43
C SER A 40 10.07 -2.67 -12.50
N LYS A 41 11.25 -3.23 -12.29
CA LYS A 41 11.90 -4.17 -13.21
C LYS A 41 11.56 -5.62 -12.94
N LEU A 42 11.04 -5.90 -11.73
CA LEU A 42 10.75 -7.26 -11.30
C LEU A 42 9.26 -7.63 -11.39
N ILE A 43 8.37 -6.65 -11.43
CA ILE A 43 6.94 -6.89 -11.61
C ILE A 43 6.66 -7.41 -13.03
N SER A 44 6.00 -8.57 -13.13
CA SER A 44 5.59 -9.14 -14.42
C SER A 44 4.27 -8.55 -14.92
N LYS A 45 3.37 -8.18 -14.00
CA LYS A 45 2.04 -7.63 -14.30
C LYS A 45 1.55 -6.77 -13.13
N LEU A 46 0.85 -5.68 -13.44
CA LEU A 46 0.15 -4.84 -12.47
C LEU A 46 -1.36 -4.95 -12.68
N LYS A 47 -2.11 -5.09 -11.60
CA LYS A 47 -3.59 -5.02 -11.60
C LYS A 47 -4.12 -4.14 -10.47
N ILE A 48 -5.29 -3.56 -10.69
CA ILE A 48 -6.03 -2.83 -9.67
C ILE A 48 -7.10 -3.74 -9.07
N ALA A 49 -7.12 -3.89 -7.74
CA ALA A 49 -8.23 -4.49 -7.00
C ALA A 49 -9.17 -3.37 -6.53
N THR A 50 -10.24 -3.12 -7.30
CA THR A 50 -11.24 -2.09 -6.99
C THR A 50 -12.56 -2.68 -6.52
N THR A 51 -13.52 -1.82 -6.19
CA THR A 51 -14.85 -2.21 -5.71
C THR A 51 -15.86 -2.23 -6.86
N ASP A 52 -17.04 -2.80 -6.60
CA ASP A 52 -18.19 -2.77 -7.50
C ASP A 52 -19.13 -1.56 -7.26
N GLU A 53 -18.72 -0.60 -6.41
CA GLU A 53 -19.44 0.65 -6.18
C GLU A 53 -19.53 1.51 -7.45
N GLU A 54 -20.57 2.32 -7.56
CA GLU A 54 -20.77 3.22 -8.70
C GLU A 54 -19.55 4.13 -8.97
N GLY A 55 -18.92 4.65 -7.92
CA GLY A 55 -17.72 5.50 -8.01
C GLY A 55 -16.49 4.81 -8.61
N ALA A 56 -16.45 3.47 -8.63
CA ALA A 56 -15.34 2.73 -9.21
C ALA A 56 -15.15 2.98 -10.72
N LYS A 57 -16.17 3.48 -11.42
CA LYS A 57 -16.07 3.89 -12.83
C LYS A 57 -14.95 4.91 -13.08
N PHE A 58 -14.67 5.80 -12.13
CA PHE A 58 -13.60 6.79 -12.26
C PHE A 58 -12.21 6.13 -12.11
N ILE A 59 -12.10 5.11 -11.25
CA ILE A 59 -10.88 4.32 -11.10
C ILE A 59 -10.62 3.51 -12.38
N VAL A 60 -11.67 2.89 -12.91
CA VAL A 60 -11.61 2.14 -14.19
C VAL A 60 -11.15 3.06 -15.33
N ALA A 61 -11.67 4.28 -15.43
CA ALA A 61 -11.24 5.24 -16.44
C ALA A 61 -9.74 5.56 -16.37
N VAL A 62 -9.18 5.67 -15.15
CA VAL A 62 -7.73 5.85 -14.98
C VAL A 62 -6.97 4.57 -15.34
N ALA A 63 -7.49 3.39 -14.95
CA ALA A 63 -6.91 2.10 -15.32
C ALA A 63 -6.81 1.94 -16.84
N ASP A 64 -7.89 2.21 -17.56
CA ASP A 64 -7.96 2.15 -19.03
C ASP A 64 -7.00 3.15 -19.69
N LYS A 65 -6.92 4.38 -19.14
CA LYS A 65 -5.98 5.42 -19.61
C LYS A 65 -4.51 4.98 -19.50
N VAL A 66 -4.16 4.29 -18.42
CA VAL A 66 -2.78 3.83 -18.17
C VAL A 66 -2.51 2.46 -18.81
N GLY A 67 -3.55 1.72 -19.20
CA GLY A 67 -3.43 0.37 -19.76
C GLY A 67 -3.22 -0.71 -18.68
N VAL A 68 -3.77 -0.52 -17.48
CA VAL A 68 -3.69 -1.45 -16.36
C VAL A 68 -5.01 -2.21 -16.20
N GLU A 69 -4.95 -3.53 -16.12
CA GLU A 69 -6.13 -4.36 -15.87
C GLU A 69 -6.65 -4.16 -14.44
N TYR A 70 -7.94 -4.46 -14.24
CA TYR A 70 -8.57 -4.36 -12.93
C TYR A 70 -9.47 -5.57 -12.63
N PHE A 71 -9.71 -5.79 -11.35
CA PHE A 71 -10.69 -6.73 -10.81
C PHE A 71 -11.65 -5.96 -9.89
N LYS A 72 -12.95 -6.23 -10.00
CA LYS A 72 -13.99 -5.65 -9.14
C LYS A 72 -14.49 -6.68 -8.13
N GLY A 73 -14.69 -6.26 -6.90
CA GLY A 73 -15.21 -7.15 -5.85
C GLY A 73 -15.74 -6.39 -4.63
N ALA A 74 -16.02 -7.12 -3.56
CA ALA A 74 -16.66 -6.61 -2.35
C ALA A 74 -15.92 -5.42 -1.73
N VAL A 75 -16.67 -4.44 -1.20
CA VAL A 75 -16.12 -3.22 -0.58
C VAL A 75 -15.37 -3.57 0.69
N GLU A 76 -16.01 -4.31 1.60
CA GLU A 76 -15.48 -4.56 2.95
C GLU A 76 -14.45 -5.68 3.00
N ASP A 77 -14.47 -6.61 2.05
CA ASP A 77 -13.57 -7.76 2.00
C ASP A 77 -12.45 -7.55 1.00
N VAL A 78 -11.43 -6.77 1.40
CA VAL A 78 -10.26 -6.47 0.57
C VAL A 78 -9.44 -7.73 0.28
N LEU A 79 -9.34 -8.65 1.25
CA LEU A 79 -8.63 -9.92 1.08
C LEU A 79 -9.26 -10.76 -0.04
N SER A 80 -10.59 -10.81 -0.12
CA SER A 80 -11.27 -11.51 -1.23
C SER A 80 -10.98 -10.86 -2.58
N ARG A 81 -10.85 -9.53 -2.65
CA ARG A 81 -10.46 -8.84 -3.89
C ARG A 81 -9.04 -9.18 -4.31
N PHE A 82 -8.09 -9.24 -3.35
CA PHE A 82 -6.72 -9.67 -3.64
C PHE A 82 -6.65 -11.11 -4.13
N TYR A 83 -7.36 -12.01 -3.45
CA TYR A 83 -7.44 -13.41 -3.85
C TYR A 83 -8.03 -13.55 -5.26
N GLY A 84 -9.20 -12.98 -5.54
CA GLY A 84 -9.85 -13.05 -6.85
C GLY A 84 -9.01 -12.39 -7.97
N THR A 85 -8.27 -11.31 -7.67
CA THR A 85 -7.34 -10.69 -8.63
C THR A 85 -6.18 -11.64 -8.96
N ALA A 86 -5.64 -12.34 -7.96
CA ALA A 86 -4.47 -13.20 -8.09
C ALA A 86 -4.83 -14.60 -8.64
N GLU A 87 -6.02 -15.11 -8.32
CA GLU A 87 -6.47 -16.45 -8.71
C GLU A 87 -6.42 -16.67 -10.23
N MET A 88 -6.84 -15.67 -11.01
CA MET A 88 -6.82 -15.74 -12.48
C MET A 88 -5.40 -15.75 -13.06
N GLU A 89 -4.44 -15.24 -12.32
CA GLU A 89 -3.06 -15.06 -12.79
C GLU A 89 -2.13 -16.19 -12.33
N HIS A 90 -2.46 -16.89 -11.24
CA HIS A 90 -1.61 -17.92 -10.62
C HIS A 90 -0.14 -17.48 -10.50
N PRO A 91 0.16 -16.33 -9.81
CA PRO A 91 1.52 -15.85 -9.70
C PRO A 91 2.33 -16.70 -8.71
N ASP A 92 3.65 -16.61 -8.79
CA ASP A 92 4.53 -17.16 -7.74
C ASP A 92 4.50 -16.26 -6.50
N TYR A 93 4.56 -14.93 -6.72
CA TYR A 93 4.51 -13.89 -5.68
C TYR A 93 3.49 -12.82 -6.01
N VAL A 94 2.90 -12.27 -4.96
CA VAL A 94 2.02 -11.10 -5.00
C VAL A 94 2.73 -9.94 -4.30
N VAL A 95 2.70 -8.76 -4.92
CA VAL A 95 3.12 -7.50 -4.29
C VAL A 95 1.87 -6.69 -3.98
N ARG A 96 1.64 -6.40 -2.70
CA ARG A 96 0.55 -5.53 -2.27
C ARG A 96 1.03 -4.10 -2.16
N LEU A 97 0.32 -3.23 -2.83
CA LEU A 97 0.53 -1.79 -2.81
C LEU A 97 -0.80 -1.09 -2.51
N THR A 98 -0.72 0.11 -1.92
CA THR A 98 -1.91 0.90 -1.59
C THR A 98 -1.91 2.20 -2.39
N SER A 99 -3.03 2.52 -3.02
CA SER A 99 -3.14 3.65 -3.96
C SER A 99 -3.06 5.04 -3.32
N ASP A 100 -3.00 5.12 -2.00
CA ASP A 100 -2.74 6.33 -1.23
C ASP A 100 -1.24 6.69 -1.10
N CYS A 101 -0.37 5.89 -1.71
CA CYS A 101 1.06 6.13 -1.81
C CYS A 101 1.46 6.56 -3.23
N PRO A 102 1.10 7.78 -3.71
CA PRO A 102 1.31 8.18 -5.10
C PRO A 102 2.79 8.27 -5.49
N LEU A 103 3.67 8.53 -4.54
CA LEU A 103 5.12 8.63 -4.75
C LEU A 103 5.88 7.36 -4.37
N ILE A 104 5.21 6.21 -4.36
CA ILE A 104 5.85 4.89 -4.14
C ILE A 104 7.09 4.74 -5.03
N ASP A 105 8.19 4.19 -4.49
CA ASP A 105 9.45 4.09 -5.23
C ASP A 105 9.61 2.71 -5.89
N PRO A 106 9.74 2.63 -7.21
CA PRO A 106 9.92 1.36 -7.92
C PRO A 106 11.16 0.59 -7.50
N ASN A 107 12.23 1.27 -7.06
CA ASN A 107 13.41 0.59 -6.55
C ASN A 107 13.17 -0.06 -5.19
N VAL A 108 12.38 0.58 -4.31
CA VAL A 108 11.97 -0.03 -3.02
C VAL A 108 11.06 -1.23 -3.25
N ILE A 109 10.19 -1.18 -4.26
CA ILE A 109 9.39 -2.34 -4.67
C ILE A 109 10.31 -3.49 -5.09
N ASP A 110 11.25 -3.24 -6.00
CA ASP A 110 12.18 -4.25 -6.50
C ASP A 110 13.09 -4.80 -5.37
N GLU A 111 13.59 -3.93 -4.50
CA GLU A 111 14.39 -4.33 -3.33
C GLU A 111 13.61 -5.24 -2.38
N THR A 112 12.34 -4.92 -2.12
CA THR A 112 11.47 -5.74 -1.25
C THR A 112 11.15 -7.10 -1.89
N ILE A 113 10.92 -7.14 -3.20
CA ILE A 113 10.72 -8.38 -3.96
C ILE A 113 11.97 -9.25 -3.86
N GLN A 114 13.14 -8.69 -4.19
CA GLN A 114 14.39 -9.43 -4.17
C GLN A 114 14.72 -9.94 -2.77
N PHE A 115 14.52 -9.10 -1.75
CA PHE A 115 14.71 -9.47 -0.35
C PHE A 115 13.83 -10.64 0.07
N CYS A 116 12.56 -10.64 -0.34
CA CYS A 116 11.63 -11.74 -0.04
C CYS A 116 12.10 -13.06 -0.67
N ILE A 117 12.57 -13.00 -1.92
CA ILE A 117 13.05 -14.16 -2.68
C ILE A 117 14.34 -14.71 -2.09
N ASP A 118 15.35 -13.87 -1.87
CA ASP A 118 16.68 -14.26 -1.39
C ASP A 118 16.62 -14.90 0.00
N ASN A 119 15.70 -14.46 0.84
CA ASN A 119 15.47 -15.02 2.17
C ASN A 119 14.42 -16.15 2.20
N ASN A 120 13.93 -16.57 1.02
CA ASN A 120 12.86 -17.58 0.89
C ASN A 120 11.65 -17.33 1.79
N CYS A 121 11.29 -16.06 1.99
CA CYS A 121 10.18 -15.67 2.85
C CYS A 121 8.83 -16.09 2.24
N ASP A 122 7.86 -16.40 3.10
CA ASP A 122 6.45 -16.48 2.72
C ASP A 122 5.82 -15.07 2.65
N TYR A 123 6.41 -14.12 3.40
CA TYR A 123 6.01 -12.71 3.42
C TYR A 123 7.19 -11.82 3.82
N ALA A 124 7.38 -10.74 3.11
CA ALA A 124 8.30 -9.66 3.48
C ALA A 124 7.62 -8.29 3.30
N ARG A 125 8.04 -7.31 4.09
CA ARG A 125 7.57 -5.93 3.95
C ARG A 125 8.68 -4.94 4.26
N THR A 126 8.52 -3.70 3.80
CA THR A 126 9.31 -2.57 4.30
C THR A 126 9.11 -2.40 5.81
N ASP A 127 10.19 -2.10 6.54
CA ASP A 127 10.11 -1.82 7.98
C ASP A 127 9.71 -0.36 8.20
N ALA A 128 8.50 -0.15 8.71
CA ALA A 128 7.95 1.17 9.03
C ALA A 128 8.81 2.04 9.97
N LYS A 129 9.77 1.43 10.68
CA LYS A 129 10.73 2.18 11.51
C LYS A 129 11.92 2.72 10.72
N SER A 130 12.11 2.26 9.50
CA SER A 130 13.27 2.62 8.68
C SER A 130 12.90 3.26 7.33
N PHE A 131 11.66 3.10 6.87
CA PHE A 131 11.16 3.76 5.66
C PHE A 131 10.12 4.83 6.01
N PRO A 132 10.02 5.92 5.25
CA PRO A 132 8.93 6.89 5.34
C PRO A 132 7.57 6.24 5.10
N ASP A 133 6.53 6.75 5.77
CA ASP A 133 5.14 6.42 5.48
C ASP A 133 4.79 6.84 4.04
N GLY A 134 4.28 5.91 3.24
CA GLY A 134 4.03 6.08 1.81
C GLY A 134 4.98 5.28 0.90
N LEU A 135 5.90 4.49 1.49
CA LEU A 135 6.73 3.51 0.78
C LEU A 135 6.39 2.07 1.15
N ASP A 136 5.18 1.88 1.68
CA ASP A 136 4.72 0.58 2.14
C ASP A 136 4.62 -0.41 0.99
N THR A 137 5.48 -1.41 1.04
CA THR A 137 5.53 -2.50 0.06
C THR A 137 5.49 -3.82 0.80
N GLU A 138 4.55 -4.67 0.45
CA GLU A 138 4.42 -6.01 1.00
C GLU A 138 4.52 -7.03 -0.13
N VAL A 139 5.35 -8.06 0.05
CA VAL A 139 5.59 -9.12 -0.93
C VAL A 139 5.33 -10.46 -0.26
N PHE A 140 4.54 -11.31 -0.88
CA PHE A 140 4.22 -12.62 -0.31
C PHE A 140 3.99 -13.68 -1.40
N LYS A 141 4.26 -14.93 -1.06
CA LYS A 141 3.94 -16.07 -1.91
C LYS A 141 2.44 -16.16 -2.17
N TYR A 142 2.04 -16.54 -3.36
CA TYR A 142 0.62 -16.77 -3.67
C TYR A 142 -0.01 -17.80 -2.72
N SER A 143 0.74 -18.85 -2.34
CA SER A 143 0.27 -19.83 -1.35
C SER A 143 -0.05 -19.24 0.03
N ALA A 144 0.67 -18.19 0.45
CA ALA A 144 0.36 -17.47 1.70
C ALA A 144 -0.94 -16.67 1.58
N LEU A 145 -1.21 -16.06 0.41
CA LEU A 145 -2.48 -15.38 0.14
C LEU A 145 -3.66 -16.36 0.16
N VAL A 146 -3.52 -17.50 -0.51
CA VAL A 146 -4.56 -18.56 -0.51
C VAL A 146 -4.88 -18.99 0.92
N LYS A 147 -3.85 -19.28 1.71
CA LYS A 147 -4.04 -19.70 3.11
C LYS A 147 -4.67 -18.59 3.97
N ALA A 148 -4.28 -17.33 3.78
CA ALA A 148 -4.92 -16.21 4.46
C ALA A 148 -6.40 -16.09 4.06
N TYR A 149 -6.73 -16.22 2.78
CA TYR A 149 -8.10 -16.17 2.31
C TYR A 149 -9.00 -17.25 2.92
N GLU A 150 -8.48 -18.50 3.05
CA GLU A 150 -9.20 -19.64 3.62
C GLU A 150 -9.35 -19.55 5.14
N GLU A 151 -8.35 -19.05 5.85
CA GLU A 151 -8.26 -19.16 7.30
C GLU A 151 -8.54 -17.84 8.07
N ALA A 152 -8.38 -16.66 7.45
CA ALA A 152 -8.63 -15.37 8.10
C ALA A 152 -10.12 -15.16 8.40
N LYS A 153 -10.43 -14.95 9.68
CA LYS A 153 -11.82 -14.80 10.17
C LYS A 153 -12.10 -13.42 10.73
N LEU A 154 -11.07 -12.70 11.18
CA LEU A 154 -11.26 -11.38 11.77
C LEU A 154 -11.53 -10.34 10.66
N THR A 155 -12.48 -9.45 10.90
CA THR A 155 -12.81 -8.37 9.97
C THR A 155 -11.57 -7.54 9.63
N SER A 156 -10.73 -7.23 10.62
CA SER A 156 -9.48 -6.49 10.41
C SER A 156 -8.45 -7.23 9.54
N GLU A 157 -8.44 -8.57 9.55
CA GLU A 157 -7.59 -9.37 8.67
C GLU A 157 -8.08 -9.33 7.23
N ARG A 158 -9.40 -9.35 7.04
CA ARG A 158 -10.02 -9.31 5.72
C ARG A 158 -9.97 -7.91 5.11
N GLU A 159 -10.08 -6.85 5.92
CA GLU A 159 -9.96 -5.46 5.49
C GLU A 159 -8.53 -5.09 5.10
N HIS A 160 -7.52 -5.55 5.86
CA HIS A 160 -6.12 -5.15 5.65
C HIS A 160 -5.27 -6.18 4.90
N VAL A 161 -5.85 -7.31 4.47
CA VAL A 161 -5.27 -8.36 3.60
C VAL A 161 -4.21 -9.22 4.29
N THR A 162 -3.15 -8.62 4.80
CA THR A 162 -1.93 -9.32 5.27
C THR A 162 -1.82 -9.58 6.76
N PRO A 163 -2.67 -9.03 7.67
CA PRO A 163 -2.52 -9.26 9.12
C PRO A 163 -2.55 -10.72 9.54
N TYR A 164 -3.33 -11.56 8.85
CA TYR A 164 -3.32 -12.98 9.10
C TYR A 164 -1.94 -13.61 8.84
N ILE A 165 -1.23 -13.17 7.81
CA ILE A 165 0.08 -13.70 7.45
C ILE A 165 1.14 -13.24 8.45
N TRP A 166 1.30 -11.92 8.64
CA TRP A 166 2.39 -11.41 9.45
C TRP A 166 2.21 -11.65 10.95
N LYS A 167 0.97 -11.63 11.50
CA LYS A 167 0.72 -11.99 12.91
C LYS A 167 1.07 -13.45 13.24
N ASN A 168 0.93 -14.34 12.28
CA ASN A 168 1.31 -15.75 12.40
C ASN A 168 2.73 -16.02 11.88
N GLY A 169 3.49 -14.97 11.57
CA GLY A 169 4.81 -15.01 10.99
C GLY A 169 5.95 -14.98 11.99
N THR A 170 7.11 -15.51 11.60
CA THR A 170 8.30 -15.64 12.44
C THR A 170 8.85 -14.30 12.94
N ALA A 171 8.75 -13.23 12.15
CA ALA A 171 9.22 -11.90 12.53
C ALA A 171 8.37 -11.22 13.64
N ASP A 172 7.16 -11.69 13.86
CA ASP A 172 6.23 -11.16 14.87
C ASP A 172 5.86 -12.22 15.93
N GLY A 173 6.69 -13.29 16.06
CA GLY A 173 6.61 -14.31 17.12
C GLY A 173 5.72 -15.52 16.79
N GLY A 174 5.17 -15.60 15.58
CA GLY A 174 4.45 -16.77 15.07
C GLY A 174 5.40 -17.84 14.50
N ASN A 175 4.81 -18.90 13.96
CA ASN A 175 5.56 -20.01 13.36
C ASN A 175 4.92 -20.60 12.10
N LYS A 176 3.82 -19.98 11.62
CA LYS A 176 3.05 -20.49 10.47
C LYS A 176 3.65 -20.06 9.13
N PHE A 177 4.28 -18.88 9.09
CA PHE A 177 4.89 -18.30 7.90
C PHE A 177 6.32 -17.83 8.21
N ILE A 178 7.22 -17.97 7.24
CA ILE A 178 8.55 -17.35 7.29
C ILE A 178 8.38 -15.90 6.87
N THR A 179 8.54 -14.97 7.82
CA THR A 179 8.33 -13.54 7.56
C THR A 179 9.56 -12.71 7.90
N ALA A 180 9.77 -11.61 7.17
CA ALA A 180 10.89 -10.70 7.40
C ALA A 180 10.50 -9.24 7.15
N LYS A 181 11.31 -8.29 7.68
CA LYS A 181 11.17 -6.85 7.48
C LYS A 181 12.42 -6.30 6.84
N LEU A 182 12.28 -5.74 5.63
CA LEU A 182 13.36 -5.06 4.94
C LEU A 182 13.64 -3.73 5.64
N LYS A 183 14.88 -3.53 6.06
CA LYS A 183 15.34 -2.26 6.64
C LYS A 183 16.16 -1.49 5.63
N ASN A 184 15.95 -0.19 5.53
CA ASN A 184 16.90 0.64 4.80
C ASN A 184 18.17 0.82 5.63
N ASN A 185 19.30 0.92 4.94
CA ASN A 185 20.62 1.04 5.57
C ASN A 185 21.00 2.49 5.97
N LEU A 186 20.10 3.45 5.79
CA LEU A 186 20.42 4.87 6.00
C LEU A 186 20.33 5.33 7.46
N GLY A 187 19.74 4.53 8.35
CA GLY A 187 19.79 4.72 9.81
C GLY A 187 19.13 5.98 10.39
N PHE A 188 18.63 6.87 9.55
CA PHE A 188 18.25 8.24 9.96
C PHE A 188 16.75 8.50 10.06
N PHE A 189 15.91 7.58 9.60
CA PHE A 189 14.49 7.89 9.46
C PHE A 189 13.62 6.92 10.25
N SER A 190 12.75 7.49 11.09
CA SER A 190 11.59 6.76 11.54
C SER A 190 10.39 7.09 10.64
N ALA A 191 9.49 6.16 10.45
CA ALA A 191 8.27 6.37 9.67
C ALA A 191 7.44 7.56 10.18
N SER A 192 7.51 7.85 11.49
CA SER A 192 6.81 8.95 12.13
C SER A 192 7.37 10.34 11.79
N GLU A 193 8.55 10.44 11.18
CA GLU A 193 9.15 11.74 10.86
C GLU A 193 8.78 12.26 9.47
N TYR A 194 8.53 11.34 8.54
CA TYR A 194 8.25 11.68 7.14
C TYR A 194 7.05 10.91 6.64
N ARG A 195 6.07 11.64 6.18
CA ARG A 195 4.81 11.10 5.69
C ARG A 195 4.52 11.63 4.29
N ILE A 196 4.60 10.71 3.32
CA ILE A 196 4.34 10.95 1.89
C ILE A 196 3.23 10.04 1.34
N THR A 197 2.31 9.60 2.22
CA THR A 197 1.04 8.98 1.89
C THR A 197 -0.09 10.01 1.91
N ILE A 198 -1.30 9.66 1.46
CA ILE A 198 -2.46 10.57 1.43
C ILE A 198 -3.64 9.94 2.15
N ASP A 199 -3.97 10.49 3.31
CA ASP A 199 -5.18 10.15 4.06
C ASP A 199 -6.00 11.39 4.41
N GLU A 200 -5.34 12.51 4.64
CA GLU A 200 -5.91 13.77 5.09
C GLU A 200 -5.66 14.89 4.06
N ALA A 201 -6.35 16.02 4.23
CA ALA A 201 -6.17 17.15 3.33
C ALA A 201 -4.74 17.72 3.36
N GLU A 202 -4.13 17.73 4.53
CA GLU A 202 -2.76 18.21 4.74
C GLU A 202 -1.72 17.30 4.06
N ASP A 203 -1.99 15.99 4.02
CA ASP A 203 -1.16 15.04 3.26
C ASP A 203 -1.15 15.41 1.77
N PHE A 204 -2.34 15.78 1.24
CA PHE A 204 -2.45 16.20 -0.16
C PHE A 204 -1.61 17.43 -0.45
N GLU A 205 -1.58 18.43 0.44
CA GLU A 205 -0.76 19.64 0.25
C GLU A 205 0.74 19.30 0.25
N VAL A 206 1.20 18.38 1.11
CA VAL A 206 2.61 17.90 1.09
C VAL A 206 2.93 17.23 -0.25
N ILE A 207 2.11 16.27 -0.68
CA ILE A 207 2.32 15.55 -1.94
C ILE A 207 2.25 16.48 -3.15
N LYS A 208 1.33 17.43 -3.14
CA LYS A 208 1.20 18.45 -4.19
C LYS A 208 2.47 19.30 -4.29
N ALA A 209 2.99 19.79 -3.18
CA ALA A 209 4.22 20.58 -3.15
C ALA A 209 5.42 19.78 -3.69
N LEU A 210 5.55 18.51 -3.30
CA LEU A 210 6.60 17.61 -3.80
C LEU A 210 6.50 17.41 -5.32
N ILE A 211 5.31 17.13 -5.84
CA ILE A 211 5.09 16.89 -7.28
C ILE A 211 5.29 18.18 -8.08
N GLU A 212 4.77 19.32 -7.63
CA GLU A 212 4.90 20.61 -8.33
C GLU A 212 6.35 21.05 -8.41
N THR A 213 7.16 20.79 -7.38
CA THR A 213 8.55 21.23 -7.31
C THR A 213 9.52 20.24 -7.97
N LEU A 214 9.38 18.94 -7.67
CA LEU A 214 10.37 17.94 -8.05
C LEU A 214 9.90 17.03 -9.20
N GLY A 215 8.61 17.06 -9.55
CA GLY A 215 8.01 16.11 -10.49
C GLY A 215 7.71 14.76 -9.86
N THR A 216 7.40 13.78 -10.72
CA THR A 216 6.94 12.44 -10.32
C THR A 216 7.98 11.33 -10.46
N ASP A 217 9.17 11.63 -11.00
CA ASP A 217 10.17 10.61 -11.40
C ASP A 217 11.42 10.57 -10.47
N ARG A 218 11.33 11.25 -9.33
CA ARG A 218 12.40 11.24 -8.33
C ARG A 218 12.38 9.96 -7.50
N ASN A 219 13.55 9.57 -6.96
CA ASN A 219 13.59 8.55 -5.94
C ASN A 219 13.10 9.10 -4.60
N TRP A 220 12.70 8.23 -3.69
CA TRP A 220 12.13 8.63 -2.42
C TRP A 220 13.05 9.49 -1.55
N LYS A 221 14.39 9.29 -1.65
CA LYS A 221 15.38 10.07 -0.89
C LYS A 221 15.37 11.53 -1.31
N GLU A 222 15.23 11.82 -2.60
CA GLU A 222 15.15 13.18 -3.11
C GLU A 222 13.92 13.92 -2.58
N TYR A 223 12.78 13.23 -2.42
CA TYR A 223 11.60 13.81 -1.78
C TYR A 223 11.84 14.09 -0.29
N ILE A 224 12.50 13.18 0.42
CA ILE A 224 12.82 13.37 1.84
C ILE A 224 13.87 14.48 2.02
N ASP A 225 14.90 14.55 1.17
CA ASP A 225 15.91 15.61 1.19
C ASP A 225 15.28 17.00 0.99
N TYR A 226 14.26 17.08 0.13
CA TYR A 226 13.47 18.32 -0.01
C TYR A 226 12.73 18.67 1.28
N LEU A 227 12.05 17.70 1.91
CA LEU A 227 11.33 17.93 3.17
C LEU A 227 12.26 18.25 4.35
N LEU A 228 13.52 17.77 4.32
CA LEU A 228 14.53 18.10 5.34
C LEU A 228 14.86 19.58 5.41
N VAL A 229 14.82 20.28 4.28
CA VAL A 229 15.16 21.71 4.19
C VAL A 229 13.94 22.62 4.07
N HIS A 230 12.73 22.06 3.98
CA HIS A 230 11.46 22.78 3.89
C HIS A 230 10.53 22.38 5.03
N ASP A 231 10.89 22.80 6.27
CA ASP A 231 10.13 22.44 7.48
C ASP A 231 8.69 22.95 7.46
N GLU A 232 8.42 24.04 6.73
CA GLU A 232 7.07 24.58 6.51
C GLU A 232 6.16 23.59 5.76
N ILE A 233 6.72 22.81 4.83
CA ILE A 233 5.97 21.76 4.10
C ILE A 233 5.89 20.50 4.96
N LYS A 234 7.01 20.03 5.52
CA LYS A 234 7.08 18.85 6.38
C LYS A 234 6.10 18.95 7.56
N SER A 235 5.92 20.15 8.12
CA SER A 235 5.10 20.38 9.30
C SER A 235 3.59 20.28 9.03
N LEU A 236 3.14 20.38 7.79
CA LEU A 236 1.71 20.36 7.44
C LEU A 236 0.99 19.12 7.95
N ASN A 237 1.61 17.94 7.84
CA ASN A 237 0.99 16.68 8.22
C ASN A 237 1.65 15.98 9.43
N LYS A 238 2.55 16.64 10.13
CA LYS A 238 3.30 16.10 11.29
C LYS A 238 2.42 15.57 12.44
N LYS A 239 1.18 16.06 12.53
CA LYS A 239 0.24 15.67 13.60
C LYS A 239 -0.33 14.25 13.43
N PHE A 240 -0.22 13.66 12.24
CA PHE A 240 -0.76 12.34 11.94
C PHE A 240 0.29 11.25 12.19
N THR A 241 -0.16 10.13 12.76
CA THR A 241 0.71 9.00 13.08
C THR A 241 0.63 7.92 12.00
N TYR A 242 1.70 7.13 11.90
CA TYR A 242 1.76 5.97 11.01
C TYR A 242 0.63 4.98 11.34
N ASN A 243 -0.04 4.50 10.30
CA ASN A 243 -0.99 3.38 10.38
C ASN A 243 -2.23 3.58 11.28
N GLU A 244 -2.63 4.85 11.53
CA GLU A 244 -3.82 5.17 12.33
C GLU A 244 -5.10 4.43 11.88
N GLY A 245 -5.26 4.20 10.58
CA GLY A 245 -6.40 3.49 10.02
C GLY A 245 -6.51 2.06 10.53
N TYR A 246 -5.39 1.34 10.58
CA TYR A 246 -5.33 -0.02 11.09
C TYR A 246 -5.60 -0.07 12.59
N GLU A 247 -5.00 0.82 13.37
CA GLU A 247 -5.21 0.88 14.82
C GLU A 247 -6.67 1.17 15.15
N LYS A 248 -7.31 2.13 14.47
CA LYS A 248 -8.73 2.44 14.63
C LYS A 248 -9.62 1.25 14.27
N SER A 249 -9.34 0.55 13.18
CA SER A 249 -10.11 -0.63 12.80
C SER A 249 -9.95 -1.77 13.83
N CYS A 250 -8.75 -2.00 14.34
CA CYS A 250 -8.54 -2.97 15.41
C CYS A 250 -9.34 -2.64 16.68
N LEU A 251 -9.39 -1.38 17.09
CA LEU A 251 -10.13 -0.94 18.27
C LEU A 251 -11.64 -1.10 18.10
N LEU A 252 -12.17 -0.79 16.92
CA LEU A 252 -13.61 -0.95 16.61
C LEU A 252 -14.08 -2.41 16.71
N TYR A 253 -13.21 -3.37 16.35
CA TYR A 253 -13.56 -4.79 16.34
C TYR A 253 -13.18 -5.53 17.63
N THR A 254 -12.47 -4.91 18.56
CA THR A 254 -12.15 -5.48 19.89
C THR A 254 -13.06 -4.97 20.99
N SER A 255 -13.87 -3.95 20.75
CA SER A 255 -14.87 -3.48 21.72
C SER A 255 -16.11 -4.37 21.63
N PRO A 256 -16.67 -4.87 22.76
CA PRO A 256 -17.93 -5.60 22.74
C PRO A 256 -19.03 -4.71 22.13
N SER A 257 -19.82 -5.28 21.24
CA SER A 257 -20.97 -4.58 20.65
C SER A 257 -21.89 -4.09 21.77
N PRO A 258 -22.46 -2.87 21.69
CA PRO A 258 -23.47 -2.40 22.63
C PRO A 258 -24.73 -3.28 22.70
N ARG A 259 -24.82 -4.33 21.88
CA ARG A 259 -25.92 -5.32 21.88
C ARG A 259 -25.62 -6.57 22.69
N ASP A 260 -24.40 -6.69 23.26
CA ASP A 260 -23.96 -7.83 24.07
C ASP A 260 -23.91 -7.49 25.56
N ILE A 261 -24.55 -6.37 25.98
CA ILE A 261 -24.78 -5.96 27.37
C ILE A 261 -26.27 -5.95 27.68
#